data_d054b2a9ec5d9f7ca7522ebd5e2a0418
#
_entry.id   d054b2a9ec5d9f7ca7522ebd5e2a0418
#
_cell.length_a   1.000
_cell.length_b   1.000
_cell.length_c   1.000
_cell.angle_alpha   90.00
_cell.angle_beta   90.00
_cell.angle_gamma   90.00
#
_symmetry.space_group_name_H-M   'P 1'
#
loop_
_entity.id
_entity.type
_entity.pdbx_description
1 polymer ?
#
loop_
_entity_poly.entity_id
_entity_poly.type
_entity_poly.pdbx_seq_one_letter_code
_entity_poly.pdbx_strand_id
1 'polypeptide(L)'
;MTLVLDNVKKKYKAFELDLSMTLEPGTITGIIGRNGAGKSTTFKAILGLIKLTDGKVLIDGKDPRELKTADKEKIGVVLSDSGFNGYMTVKDVIATMNAMYKKFDKADFISKCEHFKIPMNQKIKEFSTGMKAKLKVLLAMSYQAKLLILDEPTSGLDVVVRNQILDMLREYMENEENSILISSHISSDLEGLCDDVYFIEDGKIILHEETDTLMDEYGILKVTPEQYKKLDKEYILCAKEDKYGCTCLTNQKQYFMENYPNIVVEKSAIDDVITLMLSDRKEGK
;
A
#
# COMPACT_ATOMS: atom_id res chain seq x y z
N MET A 1 12.01 10.19 4.31
CA MET A 1 12.08 9.70 5.74
C MET A 1 12.18 8.20 5.72
N THR A 2 13.00 7.61 6.60
CA THR A 2 13.12 6.14 6.73
C THR A 2 12.11 5.61 7.73
N LEU A 3 11.46 4.49 7.41
CA LEU A 3 10.59 3.75 8.33
C LEU A 3 11.10 2.30 8.43
N VAL A 4 11.34 1.82 9.64
CA VAL A 4 11.81 0.44 9.90
C VAL A 4 10.88 -0.23 10.91
N LEU A 5 10.38 -1.39 10.55
CA LEU A 5 9.73 -2.35 11.45
C LEU A 5 10.68 -3.53 11.63
N ASP A 6 11.18 -3.72 12.84
CA ASP A 6 12.14 -4.77 13.15
C ASP A 6 11.49 -5.79 14.09
N ASN A 7 11.21 -6.98 13.55
CA ASN A 7 10.56 -8.10 14.26
C ASN A 7 9.29 -7.69 15.02
N VAL A 8 8.46 -6.85 14.41
CA VAL A 8 7.26 -6.32 15.02
C VAL A 8 6.23 -7.42 15.26
N LYS A 9 5.88 -7.62 16.54
CA LYS A 9 4.86 -8.60 16.94
C LYS A 9 3.73 -7.94 17.71
N LYS A 10 2.51 -8.32 17.34
CA LYS A 10 1.31 -7.96 18.08
C LYS A 10 0.35 -9.12 18.15
N LYS A 11 0.14 -9.62 19.37
CA LYS A 11 -0.78 -10.73 19.66
C LYS A 11 -2.16 -10.21 20.03
N TYR A 12 -3.17 -10.78 19.38
CA TYR A 12 -4.58 -10.71 19.74
C TYR A 12 -5.10 -12.13 20.01
N LYS A 13 -6.34 -12.27 20.45
CA LYS A 13 -6.91 -13.61 20.77
C LYS A 13 -6.94 -14.56 19.56
N ALA A 14 -7.24 -14.06 18.37
CA ALA A 14 -7.42 -14.85 17.15
C ALA A 14 -6.50 -14.42 16.00
N PHE A 15 -5.57 -13.51 16.23
CA PHE A 15 -4.69 -12.96 15.20
C PHE A 15 -3.34 -12.55 15.78
N GLU A 16 -2.28 -12.80 15.05
CA GLU A 16 -0.93 -12.35 15.41
C GLU A 16 -0.30 -11.64 14.22
N LEU A 17 0.17 -10.40 14.44
CA LEU A 17 1.06 -9.71 13.53
C LEU A 17 2.49 -10.11 13.86
N ASP A 18 3.28 -10.55 12.87
CA ASP A 18 4.70 -10.91 13.01
C ASP A 18 5.42 -10.58 11.69
N LEU A 19 6.02 -9.40 11.62
CA LEU A 19 6.64 -8.93 10.38
C LEU A 19 7.81 -7.96 10.60
N SER A 20 8.67 -7.90 9.60
CA SER A 20 9.71 -6.88 9.43
C SER A 20 9.57 -6.25 8.06
N MET A 21 9.70 -4.93 7.96
CA MET A 21 9.70 -4.19 6.69
C MET A 21 10.47 -2.89 6.82
N THR A 22 10.93 -2.38 5.71
CA THR A 22 11.60 -1.09 5.59
C THR A 22 10.95 -0.28 4.47
N LEU A 23 10.80 1.02 4.67
CA LEU A 23 10.50 1.98 3.63
C LEU A 23 11.71 2.90 3.49
N GLU A 24 12.27 2.96 2.30
CA GLU A 24 13.41 3.80 1.98
C GLU A 24 12.98 5.26 1.71
N PRO A 25 13.86 6.24 1.96
CA PRO A 25 13.56 7.62 1.60
C PRO A 25 13.41 7.79 0.08
N GLY A 26 12.43 8.59 -0.33
CA GLY A 26 12.22 8.88 -1.75
C GLY A 26 11.42 7.83 -2.50
N THR A 27 10.89 6.81 -1.80
CA THR A 27 10.13 5.72 -2.44
C THR A 27 8.66 5.69 -2.05
N ILE A 28 7.88 5.00 -2.88
CA ILE A 28 6.50 4.62 -2.62
C ILE A 28 6.47 3.12 -2.36
N THR A 29 6.25 2.73 -1.11
CA THR A 29 6.11 1.33 -0.72
C THR A 29 4.64 0.96 -0.56
N GLY A 30 4.22 -0.09 -1.26
CA GLY A 30 2.88 -0.64 -1.21
C GLY A 30 2.74 -1.78 -0.19
N ILE A 31 1.63 -1.82 0.54
CA ILE A 31 1.23 -2.98 1.35
C ILE A 31 -0.04 -3.58 0.74
N ILE A 32 0.07 -4.78 0.22
CA ILE A 32 -1.03 -5.52 -0.38
C ILE A 32 -1.46 -6.64 0.56
N GLY A 33 -2.74 -6.92 0.62
CA GLY A 33 -3.26 -8.05 1.37
C GLY A 33 -4.78 -8.03 1.46
N ARG A 34 -5.37 -9.19 1.73
CA ARG A 34 -6.82 -9.33 1.88
C ARG A 34 -7.34 -8.57 3.10
N ASN A 35 -8.65 -8.37 3.17
CA ASN A 35 -9.28 -7.84 4.38
C ASN A 35 -9.00 -8.78 5.57
N GLY A 36 -8.52 -8.19 6.67
CA GLY A 36 -8.09 -8.96 7.84
C GLY A 36 -6.65 -9.46 7.84
N ALA A 37 -5.89 -9.30 6.74
CA ALA A 37 -4.49 -9.76 6.65
C ALA A 37 -3.52 -9.07 7.62
N GLY A 38 -3.89 -7.91 8.18
CA GLY A 38 -3.06 -7.19 9.14
C GLY A 38 -2.63 -5.78 8.72
N LYS A 39 -3.00 -5.30 7.50
CA LYS A 39 -2.60 -3.99 6.98
C LYS A 39 -2.85 -2.85 7.97
N SER A 40 -4.10 -2.62 8.36
CA SER A 40 -4.45 -1.54 9.31
C SER A 40 -3.82 -1.74 10.70
N THR A 41 -3.56 -2.99 11.13
CA THR A 41 -2.82 -3.26 12.36
C THR A 41 -1.35 -2.81 12.24
N THR A 42 -0.73 -3.07 11.09
CA THR A 42 0.63 -2.58 10.77
C THR A 42 0.68 -1.06 10.80
N PHE A 43 -0.27 -0.37 10.16
CA PHE A 43 -0.35 1.10 10.21
C PHE A 43 -0.52 1.64 11.64
N LYS A 44 -1.38 1.02 12.45
CA LYS A 44 -1.54 1.39 13.86
C LYS A 44 -0.28 1.13 14.68
N ALA A 45 0.50 0.09 14.37
CA ALA A 45 1.79 -0.16 14.99
C ALA A 45 2.81 0.92 14.60
N ILE A 46 2.91 1.26 13.31
CA ILE A 46 3.78 2.32 12.79
C ILE A 46 3.51 3.67 13.47
N LEU A 47 2.26 3.99 13.67
CA LEU A 47 1.85 5.26 14.31
C LEU A 47 1.93 5.23 15.84
N GLY A 48 2.36 4.12 16.46
CA GLY A 48 2.41 3.96 17.90
C GLY A 48 1.04 3.96 18.59
N LEU A 49 -0.04 3.72 17.82
CA LEU A 49 -1.42 3.69 18.34
C LEU A 49 -1.77 2.40 19.07
N ILE A 50 -0.96 1.36 18.92
CA ILE A 50 -1.09 0.08 19.62
C ILE A 50 0.22 -0.27 20.32
N LYS A 51 0.12 -0.94 21.47
CA LYS A 51 1.27 -1.47 22.18
C LYS A 51 1.72 -2.78 21.51
N LEU A 52 2.97 -2.86 21.09
CA LEU A 52 3.57 -4.07 20.56
C LEU A 52 3.72 -5.15 21.66
N THR A 53 3.71 -6.40 21.26
CA THR A 53 4.07 -7.53 22.12
C THR A 53 5.58 -7.72 22.14
N ASP A 54 6.24 -7.51 20.98
CA ASP A 54 7.69 -7.61 20.80
C ASP A 54 8.11 -6.78 19.57
N GLY A 55 9.42 -6.60 19.38
CA GLY A 55 9.99 -5.84 18.27
C GLY A 55 9.90 -4.33 18.45
N LYS A 56 10.28 -3.62 17.43
CA LYS A 56 10.30 -2.14 17.44
C LYS A 56 9.92 -1.54 16.10
N VAL A 57 9.39 -0.33 16.16
CA VAL A 57 9.16 0.53 15.00
C VAL A 57 10.02 1.77 15.17
N LEU A 58 10.68 2.19 14.10
CA LEU A 58 11.50 3.39 14.07
C LEU A 58 11.11 4.26 12.87
N ILE A 59 10.88 5.55 13.11
CA ILE A 59 10.71 6.58 12.08
C ILE A 59 11.89 7.55 12.23
N ASP A 60 12.75 7.65 11.21
CA ASP A 60 14.04 8.33 11.28
C ASP A 60 14.83 7.97 12.55
N GLY A 61 14.86 6.67 12.88
CA GLY A 61 15.58 6.14 14.03
C GLY A 61 14.92 6.37 15.39
N LYS A 62 13.70 6.93 15.47
CA LYS A 62 12.97 7.22 16.71
C LYS A 62 11.72 6.34 16.86
N ASP A 63 11.43 5.91 18.08
CA ASP A 63 10.15 5.27 18.41
C ASP A 63 8.98 6.25 18.14
N PRO A 64 7.92 5.84 17.42
CA PRO A 64 6.78 6.71 17.14
C PRO A 64 6.13 7.34 18.38
N ARG A 65 6.20 6.68 19.52
CA ARG A 65 5.65 7.16 20.80
C ARG A 65 6.48 8.30 21.41
N GLU A 66 7.76 8.40 21.02
CA GLU A 66 8.70 9.41 21.50
C GLU A 66 8.83 10.61 20.54
N LEU A 67 8.14 10.57 19.39
CA LEU A 67 8.16 11.66 18.41
C LEU A 67 7.61 12.96 19.04
N LYS A 68 8.39 14.02 18.90
CA LYS A 68 7.97 15.38 19.26
C LYS A 68 7.01 15.94 18.21
N THR A 69 6.31 17.03 18.56
CA THR A 69 5.39 17.72 17.64
C THR A 69 6.03 18.02 16.28
N ALA A 70 7.25 18.54 16.26
CA ALA A 70 7.98 18.84 15.02
C ALA A 70 8.32 17.60 14.16
N ASP A 71 8.46 16.42 14.76
CA ASP A 71 8.64 15.17 14.03
C ASP A 71 7.30 14.69 13.46
N LYS A 72 6.22 14.79 14.25
CA LYS A 72 4.85 14.41 13.84
C LYS A 72 4.31 15.29 12.71
N GLU A 73 4.67 16.58 12.69
CA GLU A 73 4.33 17.50 11.60
C GLU A 73 4.93 17.10 10.24
N LYS A 74 5.91 16.19 10.22
CA LYS A 74 6.49 15.65 8.99
C LYS A 74 5.76 14.41 8.45
N ILE A 75 4.72 13.95 9.15
CA ILE A 75 4.00 12.71 8.82
C ILE A 75 2.55 13.05 8.48
N GLY A 76 2.15 12.82 7.25
CA GLY A 76 0.77 12.93 6.80
C GLY A 76 0.07 11.58 6.93
N VAL A 77 -1.14 11.54 7.52
CA VAL A 77 -1.81 10.28 7.82
C VAL A 77 -3.24 10.28 7.32
N VAL A 78 -3.60 9.22 6.59
CA VAL A 78 -4.98 8.89 6.25
C VAL A 78 -5.23 7.45 6.69
N LEU A 79 -6.06 7.25 7.72
CA LEU A 79 -6.50 5.92 8.13
C LEU A 79 -7.90 5.64 7.60
N SER A 80 -8.18 4.37 7.31
CA SER A 80 -9.46 3.90 6.80
C SER A 80 -10.64 4.23 7.74
N ASP A 81 -10.40 4.16 9.07
CA ASP A 81 -11.37 4.45 10.12
C ASP A 81 -11.33 5.91 10.63
N SER A 82 -10.47 6.77 10.07
CA SER A 82 -10.38 8.19 10.42
C SER A 82 -11.34 9.04 9.58
N GLY A 83 -11.79 10.14 10.15
CA GLY A 83 -12.68 11.05 9.43
C GLY A 83 -12.79 12.43 10.08
N PHE A 84 -13.45 13.32 9.36
CA PHE A 84 -13.79 14.63 9.85
C PHE A 84 -15.06 14.60 10.70
N ASN A 85 -15.19 15.57 11.62
CA ASN A 85 -16.50 15.89 12.15
C ASN A 85 -17.40 16.33 10.98
N GLY A 86 -18.44 15.57 10.70
CA GLY A 86 -19.32 15.79 9.54
C GLY A 86 -20.05 17.13 9.53
N TYR A 87 -20.11 17.84 10.65
CA TYR A 87 -20.72 19.17 10.75
C TYR A 87 -19.78 20.33 10.40
N MET A 88 -18.48 20.07 10.29
CA MET A 88 -17.51 21.06 9.81
C MET A 88 -17.66 21.30 8.30
N THR A 89 -17.29 22.50 7.88
CA THR A 89 -17.06 22.86 6.48
C THR A 89 -15.55 22.82 6.19
N VAL A 90 -15.16 22.89 4.90
CA VAL A 90 -13.74 23.00 4.53
C VAL A 90 -13.10 24.26 5.11
N LYS A 91 -13.86 25.37 5.22
CA LYS A 91 -13.39 26.60 5.89
C LYS A 91 -13.03 26.37 7.35
N ASP A 92 -13.82 25.57 8.08
CA ASP A 92 -13.53 25.22 9.48
C ASP A 92 -12.28 24.35 9.59
N VAL A 93 -12.10 23.40 8.65
CA VAL A 93 -10.88 22.59 8.53
C VAL A 93 -9.66 23.48 8.30
N ILE A 94 -9.72 24.43 7.34
CA ILE A 94 -8.64 25.39 7.08
C ILE A 94 -8.28 26.19 8.33
N ALA A 95 -9.28 26.71 9.04
CA ALA A 95 -9.03 27.45 10.27
C ALA A 95 -8.30 26.61 11.34
N THR A 96 -8.71 25.35 11.49
CA THR A 96 -8.08 24.39 12.40
C THR A 96 -6.63 24.08 11.98
N MET A 97 -6.39 23.78 10.70
CA MET A 97 -5.07 23.46 10.19
C MET A 97 -4.11 24.63 10.32
N ASN A 98 -4.56 25.84 9.99
CA ASN A 98 -3.76 27.05 10.14
C ASN A 98 -3.36 27.34 11.60
N ALA A 99 -4.17 26.93 12.56
CA ALA A 99 -3.86 27.06 13.98
C ALA A 99 -2.91 25.96 14.49
N MET A 100 -2.99 24.74 13.92
CA MET A 100 -2.24 23.58 14.40
C MET A 100 -0.89 23.40 13.72
N TYR A 101 -0.78 23.70 12.42
CA TYR A 101 0.39 23.40 11.60
C TYR A 101 1.04 24.67 11.06
N LYS A 102 2.27 24.95 11.53
CA LYS A 102 3.01 26.17 11.13
C LYS A 102 3.33 26.23 9.64
N LYS A 103 3.46 25.04 9.00
CA LYS A 103 3.79 24.89 7.58
C LYS A 103 2.57 24.67 6.68
N PHE A 104 1.36 24.83 7.21
CA PHE A 104 0.15 24.69 6.41
C PHE A 104 0.07 25.81 5.37
N ASP A 105 0.12 25.42 4.07
CA ASP A 105 -0.06 26.35 2.97
C ASP A 105 -1.55 26.48 2.65
N LYS A 106 -2.16 27.49 3.26
CA LYS A 106 -3.58 27.80 3.06
C LYS A 106 -3.92 28.14 1.61
N ALA A 107 -3.04 28.86 0.89
CA ALA A 107 -3.32 29.30 -0.46
C ALA A 107 -3.30 28.13 -1.45
N ASP A 108 -2.25 27.27 -1.35
CA ASP A 108 -2.15 26.05 -2.14
C ASP A 108 -3.31 25.09 -1.83
N PHE A 109 -3.65 24.89 -0.56
CA PHE A 109 -4.76 24.03 -0.17
C PHE A 109 -6.11 24.48 -0.74
N ILE A 110 -6.40 25.80 -0.74
CA ILE A 110 -7.62 26.36 -1.33
C ILE A 110 -7.62 26.12 -2.85
N SER A 111 -6.52 26.42 -3.54
CA SER A 111 -6.36 26.20 -4.97
C SER A 111 -6.62 24.74 -5.36
N LYS A 112 -6.04 23.79 -4.60
CA LYS A 112 -6.26 22.36 -4.80
C LYS A 112 -7.72 21.95 -4.53
N CYS A 113 -8.36 22.50 -3.49
CA CYS A 113 -9.79 22.28 -3.26
C CYS A 113 -10.66 22.75 -4.42
N GLU A 114 -10.35 23.91 -5.01
CA GLU A 114 -11.05 24.44 -6.19
C GLU A 114 -10.83 23.55 -7.42
N HIS A 115 -9.57 23.17 -7.69
CA HIS A 115 -9.22 22.25 -8.79
C HIS A 115 -10.00 20.93 -8.72
N PHE A 116 -10.10 20.32 -7.54
CA PHE A 116 -10.81 19.07 -7.32
C PHE A 116 -12.31 19.24 -7.03
N LYS A 117 -12.84 20.48 -7.21
CA LYS A 117 -14.25 20.84 -7.03
C LYS A 117 -14.79 20.46 -5.64
N ILE A 118 -14.00 20.67 -4.59
CA ILE A 118 -14.40 20.45 -3.20
C ILE A 118 -15.07 21.71 -2.66
N PRO A 119 -16.37 21.66 -2.26
CA PRO A 119 -17.11 22.84 -1.83
C PRO A 119 -16.61 23.39 -0.49
N MET A 120 -16.31 24.67 -0.43
CA MET A 120 -15.74 25.32 0.76
C MET A 120 -16.73 25.51 1.91
N ASN A 121 -18.02 25.68 1.59
CA ASN A 121 -19.07 26.08 2.56
C ASN A 121 -20.05 24.96 2.90
N GLN A 122 -20.00 23.84 2.18
CA GLN A 122 -20.87 22.69 2.41
C GLN A 122 -20.35 21.86 3.57
N LYS A 123 -21.25 21.28 4.38
CA LYS A 123 -20.87 20.40 5.49
C LYS A 123 -20.28 19.09 4.96
N ILE A 124 -19.22 18.62 5.58
CA ILE A 124 -18.49 17.40 5.13
C ILE A 124 -19.39 16.14 5.17
N LYS A 125 -20.40 16.08 6.04
CA LYS A 125 -21.37 14.97 6.04
C LYS A 125 -22.14 14.83 4.72
N GLU A 126 -22.27 15.90 3.97
CA GLU A 126 -22.98 15.96 2.68
C GLU A 126 -22.09 15.62 1.48
N PHE A 127 -20.78 15.44 1.72
CA PHE A 127 -19.83 15.07 0.68
C PHE A 127 -20.02 13.61 0.26
N SER A 128 -19.81 13.36 -1.05
CA SER A 128 -19.66 11.99 -1.55
C SER A 128 -18.44 11.31 -0.94
N THR A 129 -18.38 9.98 -1.01
CA THR A 129 -17.21 9.20 -0.56
C THR A 129 -15.92 9.69 -1.23
N GLY A 130 -15.96 9.95 -2.55
CA GLY A 130 -14.83 10.45 -3.30
C GLY A 130 -14.39 11.86 -2.89
N MET A 131 -15.32 12.77 -2.61
CA MET A 131 -14.98 14.11 -2.09
C MET A 131 -14.30 14.03 -0.72
N LYS A 132 -14.79 13.15 0.17
CA LYS A 132 -14.17 12.92 1.48
C LYS A 132 -12.76 12.33 1.36
N ALA A 133 -12.57 11.37 0.47
CA ALA A 133 -11.27 10.75 0.23
C ALA A 133 -10.25 11.79 -0.31
N LYS A 134 -10.62 12.55 -1.33
CA LYS A 134 -9.77 13.64 -1.85
C LYS A 134 -9.40 14.65 -0.79
N LEU A 135 -10.38 15.10 0.01
CA LEU A 135 -10.12 16.05 1.10
C LEU A 135 -9.14 15.51 2.13
N LYS A 136 -9.24 14.22 2.51
CA LYS A 136 -8.29 13.57 3.44
C LYS A 136 -6.86 13.58 2.90
N VAL A 137 -6.69 13.18 1.65
CA VAL A 137 -5.35 13.11 1.00
C VAL A 137 -4.76 14.52 0.84
N LEU A 138 -5.53 15.48 0.32
CA LEU A 138 -5.09 16.86 0.22
C LEU A 138 -4.66 17.44 1.56
N LEU A 139 -5.41 17.13 2.62
CA LEU A 139 -5.08 17.61 3.95
C LEU A 139 -3.77 17.01 4.47
N ALA A 140 -3.56 15.71 4.27
CA ALA A 140 -2.33 15.03 4.69
C ALA A 140 -1.08 15.59 3.98
N MET A 141 -1.23 16.09 2.76
CA MET A 141 -0.15 16.69 1.96
C MET A 141 0.09 18.19 2.27
N SER A 142 -0.89 18.89 2.86
CA SER A 142 -0.96 20.37 2.87
C SER A 142 -0.03 21.08 3.84
N TYR A 143 0.68 20.36 4.71
CA TYR A 143 1.57 20.93 5.72
C TYR A 143 3.04 20.48 5.55
N GLN A 144 3.44 20.20 4.31
CA GLN A 144 4.78 19.77 3.93
C GLN A 144 5.24 18.51 4.69
N ALA A 145 4.34 17.55 4.84
CA ALA A 145 4.69 16.22 5.31
C ALA A 145 5.75 15.61 4.38
N LYS A 146 6.69 14.85 4.93
CA LYS A 146 7.75 14.15 4.19
C LYS A 146 7.48 12.65 4.07
N LEU A 147 6.59 12.13 4.89
CA LEU A 147 6.12 10.75 4.86
C LEU A 147 4.60 10.75 4.87
N LEU A 148 3.98 10.20 3.86
CA LEU A 148 2.55 9.90 3.86
C LEU A 148 2.32 8.45 4.26
N ILE A 149 1.37 8.24 5.16
CA ILE A 149 0.91 6.91 5.60
C ILE A 149 -0.57 6.82 5.28
N LEU A 150 -0.92 6.01 4.25
CA LEU A 150 -2.23 5.98 3.62
C LEU A 150 -2.83 4.57 3.70
N ASP A 151 -3.81 4.38 4.58
CA ASP A 151 -4.51 3.10 4.74
C ASP A 151 -5.77 3.08 3.87
N GLU A 152 -5.72 2.33 2.76
CA GLU A 152 -6.80 2.14 1.79
C GLU A 152 -7.39 3.46 1.24
N PRO A 153 -6.58 4.43 0.75
CA PRO A 153 -7.08 5.76 0.38
C PRO A 153 -8.03 5.75 -0.83
N THR A 154 -7.99 4.71 -1.65
CA THR A 154 -8.78 4.55 -2.90
C THR A 154 -9.95 3.58 -2.76
N SER A 155 -10.13 2.98 -1.57
CA SER A 155 -11.14 1.95 -1.34
C SER A 155 -12.58 2.49 -1.53
N GLY A 156 -13.39 1.74 -2.29
CA GLY A 156 -14.79 2.07 -2.54
C GLY A 156 -15.01 3.30 -3.43
N LEU A 157 -14.00 3.73 -4.18
CA LEU A 157 -14.08 4.84 -5.11
C LEU A 157 -14.31 4.36 -6.55
N ASP A 158 -14.99 5.19 -7.34
CA ASP A 158 -15.03 5.00 -8.77
C ASP A 158 -13.65 5.24 -9.43
N VAL A 159 -13.47 4.74 -10.65
CA VAL A 159 -12.19 4.77 -11.38
C VAL A 159 -11.67 6.20 -11.57
N VAL A 160 -12.56 7.18 -11.81
CA VAL A 160 -12.14 8.57 -12.07
C VAL A 160 -11.56 9.21 -10.81
N VAL A 161 -12.26 9.08 -9.68
CA VAL A 161 -11.81 9.63 -8.40
C VAL A 161 -10.55 8.91 -7.91
N ARG A 162 -10.47 7.59 -8.12
CA ARG A 162 -9.28 6.79 -7.82
C ARG A 162 -8.06 7.32 -8.56
N ASN A 163 -8.14 7.49 -9.89
CA ASN A 163 -7.04 8.02 -10.68
C ASN A 163 -6.62 9.42 -10.23
N GLN A 164 -7.58 10.30 -9.91
CA GLN A 164 -7.26 11.60 -9.36
C GLN A 164 -6.45 11.55 -8.07
N ILE A 165 -6.74 10.60 -7.17
CA ILE A 165 -5.95 10.41 -5.95
C ILE A 165 -4.55 9.89 -6.28
N LEU A 166 -4.44 8.91 -7.17
CA LEU A 166 -3.13 8.39 -7.60
C LEU A 166 -2.27 9.48 -8.25
N ASP A 167 -2.88 10.36 -9.05
CA ASP A 167 -2.18 11.50 -9.68
C ASP A 167 -1.70 12.52 -8.63
N MET A 168 -2.52 12.81 -7.59
CA MET A 168 -2.07 13.63 -6.46
C MET A 168 -0.84 13.03 -5.76
N LEU A 169 -0.79 11.70 -5.61
CA LEU A 169 0.33 11.02 -4.97
C LEU A 169 1.59 11.06 -5.85
N ARG A 170 1.45 10.93 -7.18
CA ARG A 170 2.56 11.12 -8.12
C ARG A 170 3.12 12.55 -8.06
N GLU A 171 2.25 13.57 -8.09
CA GLU A 171 2.64 14.98 -7.93
C GLU A 171 3.38 15.22 -6.61
N TYR A 172 2.91 14.61 -5.50
CA TYR A 172 3.59 14.72 -4.21
C TYR A 172 5.01 14.13 -4.23
N MET A 173 5.25 13.09 -5.01
CA MET A 173 6.57 12.44 -5.16
C MET A 173 7.52 13.17 -6.12
N GLU A 174 7.08 14.22 -6.82
CA GLU A 174 8.01 15.09 -7.57
C GLU A 174 9.09 15.72 -6.67
N ASN A 175 8.82 15.81 -5.38
CA ASN A 175 9.83 16.15 -4.38
C ASN A 175 10.51 14.86 -3.87
N GLU A 176 11.75 14.61 -4.29
CA GLU A 176 12.56 13.43 -3.95
C GLU A 176 12.79 13.20 -2.44
N GLU A 177 12.53 14.21 -1.60
CA GLU A 177 12.61 14.05 -0.13
C GLU A 177 11.36 13.38 0.46
N ASN A 178 10.29 13.26 -0.32
CA ASN A 178 9.03 12.69 0.12
C ASN A 178 9.05 11.16 0.01
N SER A 179 8.21 10.52 0.80
CA SER A 179 8.04 9.06 0.77
C SER A 179 6.57 8.73 1.05
N ILE A 180 6.08 7.63 0.52
CA ILE A 180 4.71 7.18 0.74
C ILE A 180 4.71 5.71 1.17
N LEU A 181 3.98 5.41 2.25
CA LEU A 181 3.53 4.08 2.58
C LEU A 181 2.02 4.00 2.33
N ILE A 182 1.61 3.16 1.40
CA ILE A 182 0.21 3.03 1.00
C ILE A 182 -0.26 1.59 1.12
N SER A 183 -1.47 1.35 1.64
CA SER A 183 -2.11 0.04 1.52
C SER A 183 -3.23 0.06 0.49
N SER A 184 -3.39 -1.06 -0.20
CA SER A 184 -4.55 -1.31 -1.05
C SER A 184 -4.89 -2.81 -1.05
N HIS A 185 -6.16 -3.12 -1.31
CA HIS A 185 -6.59 -4.45 -1.70
C HIS A 185 -6.82 -4.54 -3.22
N ILE A 186 -6.52 -3.48 -3.95
CA ILE A 186 -6.59 -3.38 -5.41
C ILE A 186 -5.15 -3.25 -5.91
N SER A 187 -4.61 -4.33 -6.44
CA SER A 187 -3.21 -4.41 -6.88
C SER A 187 -2.88 -3.44 -8.00
N SER A 188 -3.81 -3.26 -8.95
CA SER A 188 -3.61 -2.34 -10.08
C SER A 188 -3.40 -0.87 -9.67
N ASP A 189 -3.83 -0.47 -8.46
CA ASP A 189 -3.52 0.86 -7.93
C ASP A 189 -2.04 1.00 -7.59
N LEU A 190 -1.42 -0.10 -7.18
CA LEU A 190 -0.04 -0.14 -6.73
C LEU A 190 0.95 -0.45 -7.86
N GLU A 191 0.55 -1.25 -8.85
CA GLU A 191 1.38 -1.58 -10.03
C GLU A 191 1.88 -0.34 -10.79
N GLY A 192 1.06 0.70 -10.86
CA GLY A 192 1.42 1.93 -11.57
C GLY A 192 1.89 3.08 -10.66
N LEU A 193 2.10 2.81 -9.36
CA LEU A 193 2.43 3.83 -8.37
C LEU A 193 3.63 3.47 -7.50
N CYS A 194 3.77 2.21 -7.05
CA CYS A 194 4.74 1.81 -6.05
C CYS A 194 6.06 1.37 -6.67
N ASP A 195 7.17 1.70 -6.01
CA ASP A 195 8.50 1.21 -6.36
C ASP A 195 8.67 -0.24 -5.88
N ASP A 196 8.16 -0.55 -4.69
CA ASP A 196 8.17 -1.90 -4.13
C ASP A 196 6.87 -2.22 -3.40
N VAL A 197 6.59 -3.52 -3.23
CA VAL A 197 5.38 -3.99 -2.57
C VAL A 197 5.67 -5.10 -1.57
N TYR A 198 5.04 -5.00 -0.41
CA TYR A 198 4.96 -6.04 0.61
C TYR A 198 3.60 -6.72 0.55
N PHE A 199 3.58 -8.02 0.29
CA PHE A 199 2.35 -8.80 0.40
C PHE A 199 2.21 -9.37 1.81
N ILE A 200 1.10 -9.02 2.49
CA ILE A 200 0.78 -9.48 3.86
C ILE A 200 -0.39 -10.46 3.81
N GLU A 201 -0.24 -11.60 4.47
CA GLU A 201 -1.32 -12.56 4.75
C GLU A 201 -1.17 -13.12 6.16
N ASP A 202 -2.29 -13.24 6.89
CA ASP A 202 -2.35 -13.75 8.26
C ASP A 202 -1.29 -13.11 9.20
N GLY A 203 -1.08 -11.80 9.04
CA GLY A 203 -0.14 -11.03 9.85
C GLY A 203 1.34 -11.22 9.53
N LYS A 204 1.69 -11.88 8.45
CA LYS A 204 3.06 -12.12 8.01
C LYS A 204 3.32 -11.60 6.61
N ILE A 205 4.55 -11.18 6.35
CA ILE A 205 4.99 -10.88 4.98
C ILE A 205 5.23 -12.21 4.26
N ILE A 206 4.59 -12.34 3.11
CA ILE A 206 4.66 -13.49 2.23
C ILE A 206 5.66 -13.26 1.11
N LEU A 207 5.70 -12.03 0.60
CA LEU A 207 6.54 -11.58 -0.48
C LEU A 207 6.90 -10.12 -0.25
N HIS A 208 8.13 -9.76 -0.57
CA HIS A 208 8.58 -8.38 -0.78
C HIS A 208 9.36 -8.35 -2.07
N GLU A 209 8.97 -7.48 -2.99
CA GLU A 209 9.60 -7.39 -4.29
C GLU A 209 9.46 -5.98 -4.88
N GLU A 210 10.39 -5.58 -5.73
CA GLU A 210 10.26 -4.39 -6.57
C GLU A 210 9.14 -4.59 -7.59
N THR A 211 8.36 -3.54 -7.83
CA THR A 211 7.19 -3.63 -8.73
C THR A 211 7.63 -3.96 -10.16
N ASP A 212 8.72 -3.35 -10.63
CA ASP A 212 9.26 -3.62 -11.97
C ASP A 212 9.71 -5.08 -12.11
N THR A 213 10.38 -5.63 -11.09
CA THR A 213 10.75 -7.07 -11.06
C THR A 213 9.51 -7.96 -11.16
N LEU A 214 8.45 -7.67 -10.40
CA LEU A 214 7.18 -8.42 -10.48
C LEU A 214 6.55 -8.36 -11.87
N MET A 215 6.65 -7.22 -12.55
CA MET A 215 6.03 -7.04 -13.86
C MET A 215 6.87 -7.60 -15.00
N ASP A 216 8.20 -7.63 -14.85
CA ASP A 216 9.12 -7.98 -15.94
C ASP A 216 9.70 -9.39 -15.82
N GLU A 217 9.99 -9.88 -14.63
CA GLU A 217 10.63 -11.19 -14.42
C GLU A 217 9.64 -12.29 -14.05
N TYR A 218 8.51 -11.92 -13.41
CA TYR A 218 7.51 -12.91 -13.06
C TYR A 218 6.65 -13.29 -14.27
N GLY A 219 6.22 -14.55 -14.30
CA GLY A 219 5.37 -15.09 -15.35
C GLY A 219 4.55 -16.28 -14.91
N ILE A 220 3.45 -16.48 -15.63
CA ILE A 220 2.54 -17.59 -15.42
C ILE A 220 2.73 -18.60 -16.54
N LEU A 221 3.10 -19.84 -16.17
CA LEU A 221 3.23 -20.94 -17.09
C LEU A 221 1.92 -21.73 -17.13
N LYS A 222 1.33 -21.87 -18.31
CA LYS A 222 0.17 -22.75 -18.55
C LYS A 222 0.66 -24.02 -19.23
N VAL A 223 0.64 -25.13 -18.51
CA VAL A 223 1.24 -26.38 -18.98
C VAL A 223 0.33 -27.58 -18.79
N THR A 224 0.44 -28.56 -19.66
CA THR A 224 -0.20 -29.89 -19.48
C THR A 224 0.54 -30.66 -18.37
N PRO A 225 -0.08 -31.72 -17.80
CA PRO A 225 0.59 -32.57 -16.81
C PRO A 225 1.90 -33.20 -17.33
N GLU A 226 1.95 -33.49 -18.64
CA GLU A 226 3.15 -34.05 -19.26
C GLU A 226 4.26 -33.01 -19.44
N GLN A 227 3.89 -31.80 -19.83
CA GLN A 227 4.83 -30.67 -19.89
C GLN A 227 5.34 -30.34 -18.50
N TYR A 228 4.47 -30.26 -17.49
CA TYR A 228 4.83 -29.96 -16.12
C TYR A 228 5.89 -30.91 -15.56
N LYS A 229 5.82 -32.22 -15.88
CA LYS A 229 6.83 -33.21 -15.45
C LYS A 229 8.21 -32.94 -16.03
N LYS A 230 8.30 -32.25 -17.18
CA LYS A 230 9.55 -31.98 -17.89
C LYS A 230 10.14 -30.60 -17.56
N LEU A 231 9.40 -29.75 -16.83
CA LEU A 231 9.89 -28.44 -16.44
C LEU A 231 10.98 -28.55 -15.39
N ASP A 232 11.91 -27.62 -15.45
CA ASP A 232 12.86 -27.37 -14.36
C ASP A 232 12.10 -26.80 -13.17
N LYS A 233 12.07 -27.56 -12.07
CA LYS A 233 11.32 -27.22 -10.86
C LYS A 233 12.06 -26.20 -9.99
N GLU A 234 13.34 -25.99 -10.19
CA GLU A 234 14.14 -25.04 -9.43
C GLU A 234 13.61 -23.60 -9.58
N TYR A 235 13.08 -23.29 -10.76
CA TYR A 235 12.57 -21.94 -11.07
C TYR A 235 11.04 -21.82 -10.97
N ILE A 236 10.37 -22.80 -10.38
CA ILE A 236 8.93 -22.75 -10.11
C ILE A 236 8.70 -22.39 -8.63
N LEU A 237 8.14 -21.21 -8.40
CA LEU A 237 7.85 -20.73 -7.04
C LEU A 237 6.66 -21.44 -6.41
N CYS A 238 5.59 -21.66 -7.18
CA CYS A 238 4.42 -22.42 -6.78
C CYS A 238 3.69 -22.96 -8.02
N ALA A 239 2.87 -23.98 -7.82
CA ALA A 239 2.10 -24.61 -8.88
C ALA A 239 0.72 -25.01 -8.37
N LYS A 240 -0.29 -24.79 -9.22
CA LYS A 240 -1.66 -25.17 -8.94
C LYS A 240 -2.14 -26.10 -10.04
N GLU A 241 -2.53 -27.33 -9.67
CA GLU A 241 -3.13 -28.28 -10.60
C GLU A 241 -4.62 -27.99 -10.78
N ASP A 242 -5.10 -28.13 -12.01
CA ASP A 242 -6.51 -28.08 -12.34
C ASP A 242 -6.91 -29.25 -13.24
N LYS A 243 -8.19 -29.31 -13.66
CA LYS A 243 -8.71 -30.39 -14.50
C LYS A 243 -7.99 -30.56 -15.85
N TYR A 244 -7.36 -29.51 -16.34
CA TYR A 244 -6.85 -29.44 -17.73
C TYR A 244 -5.35 -29.29 -17.80
N GLY A 245 -4.68 -29.05 -16.65
CA GLY A 245 -3.24 -28.84 -16.61
C GLY A 245 -2.72 -28.31 -15.29
N CYS A 246 -1.63 -27.59 -15.38
CA CYS A 246 -1.01 -26.96 -14.23
C CYS A 246 -0.70 -25.49 -14.55
N THR A 247 -1.03 -24.61 -13.61
CA THR A 247 -0.66 -23.20 -13.66
C THR A 247 0.49 -22.98 -12.67
N CYS A 248 1.65 -22.58 -13.18
CA CYS A 248 2.83 -22.37 -12.34
C CYS A 248 3.23 -20.90 -12.33
N LEU A 249 3.72 -20.42 -11.19
CA LEU A 249 4.36 -19.13 -11.04
C LEU A 249 5.87 -19.30 -11.09
N THR A 250 6.52 -18.43 -11.86
CA THR A 250 7.98 -18.33 -11.92
C THR A 250 8.42 -16.87 -11.77
N ASN A 251 9.61 -16.65 -11.25
CA ASN A 251 10.33 -15.37 -11.32
C ASN A 251 11.46 -15.41 -12.35
N GLN A 252 11.44 -16.38 -13.26
CA GLN A 252 12.40 -16.57 -14.35
C GLN A 252 11.65 -16.72 -15.68
N LYS A 253 10.75 -15.77 -15.98
CA LYS A 253 9.90 -15.80 -17.18
C LYS A 253 10.72 -15.98 -18.45
N GLN A 254 11.80 -15.23 -18.58
CA GLN A 254 12.66 -15.27 -19.77
C GLN A 254 13.32 -16.65 -19.97
N TYR A 255 13.79 -17.28 -18.89
CA TYR A 255 14.35 -18.63 -18.95
C TYR A 255 13.36 -19.64 -19.54
N PHE A 256 12.08 -19.61 -19.13
CA PHE A 256 11.08 -20.52 -19.65
C PHE A 256 10.71 -20.20 -21.10
N MET A 257 10.67 -18.94 -21.50
CA MET A 257 10.43 -18.55 -22.89
C MET A 257 11.53 -19.05 -23.83
N GLU A 258 12.78 -19.03 -23.39
CA GLU A 258 13.95 -19.45 -24.21
C GLU A 258 14.11 -20.98 -24.26
N ASN A 259 13.91 -21.67 -23.14
CA ASN A 259 14.23 -23.08 -23.01
C ASN A 259 13.02 -24.01 -23.25
N TYR A 260 11.80 -23.48 -23.21
CA TYR A 260 10.56 -24.24 -23.37
C TYR A 260 9.60 -23.59 -24.38
N PRO A 261 9.95 -23.56 -25.69
CA PRO A 261 9.18 -22.82 -26.70
C PRO A 261 7.76 -23.34 -26.93
N ASN A 262 7.44 -24.54 -26.42
CA ASN A 262 6.12 -25.20 -26.61
C ASN A 262 5.19 -24.97 -25.38
N ILE A 263 5.55 -24.17 -24.40
CA ILE A 263 4.68 -23.81 -23.29
C ILE A 263 4.14 -22.39 -23.45
N VAL A 264 2.98 -22.14 -22.87
CA VAL A 264 2.43 -20.79 -22.83
C VAL A 264 2.97 -20.08 -21.60
N VAL A 265 3.63 -18.96 -21.82
CA VAL A 265 4.14 -18.07 -20.76
C VAL A 265 3.36 -16.77 -20.85
N GLU A 266 2.53 -16.50 -19.85
CA GLU A 266 1.72 -15.29 -19.76
C GLU A 266 2.43 -14.27 -18.85
N LYS A 267 2.21 -12.97 -19.11
CA LYS A 267 2.61 -11.91 -18.21
C LYS A 267 1.78 -12.01 -16.93
N SER A 268 2.40 -11.90 -15.77
CA SER A 268 1.68 -11.87 -14.50
C SER A 268 1.25 -10.44 -14.13
N ALA A 269 0.08 -10.30 -13.53
CA ALA A 269 -0.28 -9.15 -12.70
C ALA A 269 0.02 -9.46 -11.23
N ILE A 270 0.14 -8.46 -10.39
CA ILE A 270 0.36 -8.67 -8.95
C ILE A 270 -0.73 -9.58 -8.34
N ASP A 271 -2.00 -9.43 -8.76
CA ASP A 271 -3.12 -10.28 -8.29
C ASP A 271 -2.92 -11.77 -8.62
N ASP A 272 -2.33 -12.06 -9.78
CA ASP A 272 -2.05 -13.43 -10.18
C ASP A 272 -0.96 -14.06 -9.32
N VAL A 273 0.12 -13.31 -9.07
CA VAL A 273 1.22 -13.72 -8.17
C VAL A 273 0.65 -14.06 -6.80
N ILE A 274 -0.12 -13.13 -6.21
CA ILE A 274 -0.76 -13.29 -4.91
C ILE A 274 -1.67 -14.53 -4.87
N THR A 275 -2.53 -14.68 -5.89
CA THR A 275 -3.51 -15.76 -5.95
C THR A 275 -2.84 -17.13 -6.01
N LEU A 276 -1.77 -17.26 -6.80
CA LEU A 276 -1.03 -18.52 -6.94
C LEU A 276 -0.26 -18.84 -5.64
N MET A 277 0.44 -17.87 -5.05
CA MET A 277 1.16 -18.07 -3.79
C MET A 277 0.23 -18.47 -2.64
N LEU A 278 -0.99 -17.94 -2.60
CA LEU A 278 -1.99 -18.30 -1.59
C LEU A 278 -2.62 -19.68 -1.83
N SER A 279 -2.74 -20.15 -3.08
CA SER A 279 -3.31 -21.45 -3.38
C SER A 279 -2.38 -22.59 -2.94
N ASP A 280 -1.08 -22.45 -3.18
CA ASP A 280 -0.06 -23.42 -2.82
C ASP A 280 -0.01 -23.69 -1.28
N ARG A 281 -0.17 -22.64 -0.48
CA ARG A 281 -0.20 -22.75 0.99
C ARG A 281 -1.42 -23.48 1.57
N LYS A 282 -2.52 -23.56 0.82
CA LYS A 282 -3.72 -24.30 1.29
C LYS A 282 -3.61 -25.79 1.04
N GLU A 283 -2.83 -26.21 0.04
CA GLU A 283 -2.63 -27.62 -0.29
C GLU A 283 -1.51 -28.26 0.56
N GLY A 284 -0.65 -27.45 1.20
CA GLY A 284 0.41 -27.89 2.11
C GLY A 284 -0.01 -28.00 3.58
N LYS A 285 -1.30 -27.83 3.92
CA LYS A 285 -1.89 -28.08 5.23
C LYS A 285 -2.87 -29.25 5.16
#